data_f3349309bbc51e116195e0e3a763af88
#
_entry.id   f3349309bbc51e116195e0e3a763af88
#
_cell.length_a   1.000
_cell.length_b   1.000
_cell.length_c   1.000
_cell.angle_alpha   90.00
_cell.angle_beta   90.00
_cell.angle_gamma   90.00
#
_symmetry.space_group_name_H-M   'P 1'
#
loop_
_entity.id
_entity.type
_entity.pdbx_description
1 polymer ?
#
loop_
_entity_poly.entity_id
_entity_poly.type
_entity_poly.pdbx_seq_one_letter_code
_entity_poly.pdbx_strand_id
1 'polypeptide(L)' 'MQLTYKILLHKEPEGPYTVTVPALPGCITFGETVEHSIQMAKEAIELYIEELQERGEEIPDDSFLIY' A
#
# COMPACT_ATOMS: atom_id res chain seq x y z
N MET A 1 16.66 -5.32 4.72
CA MET A 1 15.46 -6.08 5.02
C MET A 1 14.34 -5.69 4.06
N GLN A 2 13.66 -6.66 3.53
CA GLN A 2 12.59 -6.43 2.58
C GLN A 2 11.24 -6.71 3.21
N LEU A 3 10.32 -5.76 3.10
CA LEU A 3 8.98 -5.91 3.64
C LEU A 3 8.03 -6.25 2.49
N THR A 4 7.05 -7.10 2.79
CA THR A 4 6.09 -7.53 1.79
C THR A 4 4.70 -7.10 2.23
N TYR A 5 3.98 -6.46 1.32
CA TYR A 5 2.63 -6.00 1.60
C TYR A 5 1.66 -6.47 0.54
N LYS A 6 0.48 -6.86 0.99
CA LYS A 6 -0.64 -7.16 0.11
C LYS A 6 -1.27 -5.84 -0.30
N ILE A 7 -1.61 -5.72 -1.57
CA ILE A 7 -2.36 -4.55 -2.03
C ILE A 7 -3.65 -5.04 -2.69
N LEU A 8 -4.69 -4.24 -2.57
CA LEU A 8 -5.98 -4.52 -3.18
C LEU A 8 -6.26 -3.47 -4.22
N LEU A 9 -6.60 -3.91 -5.42
CA LEU A 9 -6.96 -3.03 -6.52
C LEU A 9 -8.44 -3.15 -6.79
N HIS A 10 -9.14 -2.04 -6.74
CA HIS A 10 -10.56 -2.01 -7.04
C HIS A 10 -10.79 -1.11 -8.25
N LYS A 11 -11.28 -1.69 -9.35
CA LYS A 11 -11.54 -0.92 -10.56
C LYS A 11 -12.86 -0.18 -10.42
N GLU A 12 -12.77 1.14 -10.46
CA GLU A 12 -13.99 1.95 -10.42
C GLU A 12 -14.69 1.88 -11.78
N PRO A 13 -16.02 1.91 -11.82
CA PRO A 13 -16.75 1.76 -13.09
C PRO A 13 -16.35 2.77 -14.16
N GLU A 14 -16.12 4.01 -13.78
CA GLU A 14 -15.76 5.04 -14.74
C GLU A 14 -14.57 5.84 -14.30
N GLY A 15 -13.65 5.20 -13.65
CA GLY A 15 -12.54 5.93 -13.10
C GLY A 15 -11.30 5.09 -12.93
N PRO A 16 -10.38 5.58 -12.16
CA PRO A 16 -9.13 4.87 -11.90
C PRO A 16 -9.36 3.68 -10.96
N TYR A 17 -8.28 2.96 -10.72
CA TYR A 17 -8.26 1.94 -9.69
C TYR A 17 -8.08 2.59 -8.34
N THR A 18 -8.81 2.12 -7.34
CA THR A 18 -8.55 2.48 -5.96
C THR A 18 -7.61 1.43 -5.41
N VAL A 19 -6.53 1.88 -4.78
CA VAL A 19 -5.49 0.99 -4.26
C VAL A 19 -5.47 1.08 -2.75
N THR A 20 -5.63 -0.06 -2.08
CA THR A 20 -5.62 -0.11 -0.62
C THR A 20 -4.52 -1.05 -0.14
N VAL A 21 -3.83 -0.66 0.92
CA VAL A 21 -2.83 -1.51 1.56
C VAL A 21 -3.36 -1.87 2.94
N PRO A 22 -4.00 -3.04 3.08
CA PRO A 22 -4.71 -3.37 4.34
C PRO A 22 -3.86 -3.35 5.60
N ALA A 23 -2.60 -3.74 5.50
CA ALA A 23 -1.72 -3.76 6.67
C ALA A 23 -1.36 -2.37 7.17
N LEU A 24 -1.58 -1.35 6.35
CA LEU A 24 -1.24 0.03 6.69
C LEU A 24 -2.52 0.86 6.71
N PRO A 25 -3.14 1.00 7.88
CA PRO A 25 -4.44 1.71 7.98
C PRO A 25 -4.38 3.09 7.37
N GLY A 26 -5.34 3.38 6.50
CA GLY A 26 -5.41 4.67 5.83
C GLY A 26 -4.49 4.82 4.64
N CYS A 27 -3.72 3.79 4.29
CA CYS A 27 -2.83 3.86 3.14
C CYS A 27 -3.64 3.53 1.87
N ILE A 28 -4.13 4.57 1.23
CA ILE A 28 -4.98 4.46 0.05
C ILE A 28 -4.43 5.37 -1.03
N THR A 29 -4.39 4.88 -2.27
CA THR A 29 -3.97 5.70 -3.38
C THR A 29 -4.74 5.30 -4.63
N PHE A 30 -4.40 5.85 -5.77
CA PHE A 30 -5.14 5.62 -7.01
C PHE A 30 -4.18 5.43 -8.17
N GLY A 31 -4.61 4.67 -9.16
CA GLY A 31 -3.83 4.49 -10.36
C GLY A 31 -4.74 4.32 -11.57
N GLU A 32 -4.29 4.73 -12.74
CA GLU A 32 -5.11 4.68 -13.95
C GLU A 32 -5.06 3.32 -14.64
N THR A 33 -3.99 2.59 -14.44
CA THR A 33 -3.83 1.24 -14.97
C THR A 33 -3.33 0.36 -13.85
N VAL A 34 -3.33 -0.97 -14.09
CA VAL A 34 -2.80 -1.90 -13.07
C VAL A 34 -1.34 -1.58 -12.78
N GLU A 35 -0.54 -1.37 -13.81
CA GLU A 35 0.87 -1.07 -13.63
C GLU A 35 1.09 0.25 -12.89
N HIS A 36 0.32 1.28 -13.26
CA HIS A 36 0.40 2.57 -12.58
C HIS A 36 -0.02 2.42 -11.12
N SER A 37 -1.06 1.61 -10.88
CA SER A 37 -1.54 1.38 -9.50
C SER A 37 -0.48 0.74 -8.62
N ILE A 38 0.26 -0.22 -9.18
CA ILE A 38 1.34 -0.86 -8.44
C ILE A 38 2.44 0.14 -8.11
N GLN A 39 2.76 1.01 -9.07
CA GLN A 39 3.75 2.05 -8.86
C GLN A 39 3.31 3.01 -7.76
N MET A 40 2.05 3.42 -7.79
CA MET A 40 1.51 4.33 -6.79
C MET A 40 1.48 3.67 -5.42
N ALA A 41 1.19 2.36 -5.37
CA ALA A 41 1.19 1.63 -4.11
C ALA A 41 2.59 1.63 -3.50
N LYS A 42 3.62 1.42 -4.31
CA LYS A 42 5.00 1.43 -3.81
C LYS A 42 5.34 2.77 -3.18
N GLU A 43 4.98 3.85 -3.85
CA GLU A 43 5.27 5.19 -3.34
C GLU A 43 4.50 5.46 -2.05
N ALA A 44 3.23 5.06 -2.01
CA ALA A 44 2.41 5.28 -0.83
C ALA A 44 2.94 4.50 0.37
N ILE A 45 3.37 3.26 0.14
CA ILE A 45 3.92 2.44 1.20
C ILE A 45 5.22 3.05 1.73
N GLU A 46 6.09 3.51 0.83
CA GLU A 46 7.35 4.12 1.24
C GLU A 46 7.12 5.34 2.12
N LEU A 47 6.21 6.21 1.70
CA LEU A 47 5.91 7.41 2.48
C LEU A 47 5.30 7.06 3.83
N TYR A 48 4.41 6.08 3.85
CA TYR A 48 3.77 5.65 5.08
C TYR A 48 4.79 5.12 6.08
N ILE A 49 5.71 4.29 5.58
CA ILE A 49 6.75 3.70 6.44
C ILE A 49 7.70 4.78 6.95
N GLU A 50 8.08 5.74 6.11
CA GLU A 50 8.92 6.85 6.55
C GLU A 50 8.29 7.60 7.71
N GLU A 51 6.98 7.84 7.61
CA GLU A 51 6.29 8.56 8.66
C GLU A 51 6.24 7.76 9.96
N LEU A 52 6.02 6.44 9.86
CA LEU A 52 6.04 5.58 11.03
C LEU A 52 7.42 5.61 11.70
N GLN A 53 8.47 5.58 10.90
CA GLN A 53 9.83 5.62 11.44
C GLN A 53 10.12 6.93 12.14
N GLU A 54 9.64 8.03 11.59
CA GLU A 54 9.83 9.34 12.21
C GLU A 54 9.13 9.42 13.56
N ARG A 55 7.99 8.75 13.69
CA ARG A 55 7.26 8.75 14.96
C ARG A 55 7.73 7.66 15.90
N GLY A 56 8.65 6.82 15.47
CA GLY A 56 9.14 5.72 16.29
C GLY A 56 8.13 4.62 16.47
N GLU A 57 7.18 4.50 15.56
CA GLU A 57 6.15 3.47 15.64
C GLU A 57 6.58 2.19 14.94
N GLU A 58 5.97 1.09 15.36
CA GLU A 58 6.27 -0.21 14.77
C GLU A 58 5.76 -0.28 13.34
N ILE A 59 6.53 -0.92 12.47
CA ILE A 59 6.17 -1.06 11.06
C ILE A 59 5.46 -2.40 10.85
N PRO A 60 4.18 -2.39 10.47
CA PRO A 60 3.46 -3.62 10.19
C PRO A 60 4.05 -4.36 9.00
N ASP A 61 3.89 -5.68 8.97
CA ASP A 61 4.42 -6.50 7.89
C ASP A 61 3.48 -7.67 7.66
N ASP A 62 3.09 -7.88 6.40
CA ASP A 62 2.20 -8.97 6.02
C ASP A 62 2.91 -10.30 5.84
N SER A 63 4.23 -10.29 5.85
CA SER A 63 4.99 -11.47 5.44
C SER A 63 4.75 -12.71 6.28
N PHE A 64 4.30 -12.55 7.53
CA PHE A 64 4.01 -13.72 8.35
C PHE A 64 2.52 -14.00 8.52
N LEU A 65 1.68 -13.35 7.74
CA LEU A 65 0.24 -13.64 7.74
C LEU A 65 -0.02 -14.70 6.68
N ILE A 66 0.48 -15.88 6.92
CA ILE A 66 0.41 -16.97 5.94
C ILE A 66 -0.44 -18.09 6.50
N TYR A 67 -1.43 -18.52 5.75
CA TYR A 67 -2.31 -19.61 6.12
C TYR A 67 -2.48 -20.59 4.99
#